data_08ad7afd9105093a22b7d52b96369092
#
_entry.id   08ad7afd9105093a22b7d52b96369092
#
_cell.length_a   1.000
_cell.length_b   1.000
_cell.length_c   1.000
_cell.angle_alpha   90.00
_cell.angle_beta   90.00
_cell.angle_gamma   90.00
#
_symmetry.space_group_name_H-M   'P 1'
#
loop_
_entity.id
_entity.type
_entity.pdbx_description
1 polymer ?
#
loop_
_entity_poly.entity_id
_entity_poly.type
_entity_poly.pdbx_seq_one_letter_code
_entity_poly.pdbx_strand_id
1 'polypeptide(L)'
;KLMLIDNATGRALPDNAPAHLLLEEGVSQGVLPGWNIEVRNKIDMAASVSGEDTGRYVEWPSMGATCAVHVRATSADGKQMADGWVSCGSFLFPYQALRLDSVCSLVMPDREPRRFSSEVTIYTETGKKLEQTIEVNKPAKVEGWKIYQLSYDEGKGRWSDVSVFELVSGPWLPVVYVGIVMMMLGAVCMFVTAQKNNKC
;
A
#
# COMPACT_ATOMS: atom_id res chain seq x y z
N LYS A 1 1.38 -7.28 9.25
CA LYS A 1 1.17 -6.80 10.63
C LYS A 1 -0.11 -7.42 11.22
N LEU A 2 -0.14 -7.66 12.53
CA LEU A 2 -1.34 -8.06 13.28
C LEU A 2 -1.73 -6.91 14.21
N MET A 3 -3.01 -6.77 14.48
CA MET A 3 -3.54 -5.77 15.40
C MET A 3 -4.82 -6.29 16.08
N LEU A 4 -5.17 -5.67 17.21
CA LEU A 4 -6.43 -5.93 17.89
C LEU A 4 -7.49 -4.95 17.43
N ILE A 5 -8.73 -5.43 17.31
CA ILE A 5 -9.91 -4.60 17.08
C ILE A 5 -10.96 -4.87 18.17
N ASP A 6 -11.72 -3.84 18.48
CA ASP A 6 -12.91 -3.95 19.33
C ASP A 6 -14.04 -4.58 18.54
N ASN A 7 -14.66 -5.61 19.10
CA ASN A 7 -15.72 -6.38 18.43
C ASN A 7 -17.03 -5.58 18.25
N ALA A 8 -17.27 -4.56 19.06
CA ALA A 8 -18.50 -3.76 19.00
C ALA A 8 -18.38 -2.60 18.00
N THR A 9 -17.19 -1.96 17.93
CA THR A 9 -16.97 -0.76 17.14
C THR A 9 -16.16 -1.01 15.87
N GLY A 10 -15.45 -2.14 15.78
CA GLY A 10 -14.51 -2.44 14.69
C GLY A 10 -13.24 -1.58 14.68
N ARG A 11 -13.02 -0.75 15.71
CA ARG A 11 -11.86 0.13 15.80
C ARG A 11 -10.64 -0.60 16.32
N ALA A 12 -9.47 -0.13 15.88
CA ALA A 12 -8.19 -0.65 16.35
C ALA A 12 -7.98 -0.31 17.83
N LEU A 13 -7.38 -1.23 18.57
CA LEU A 13 -7.07 -1.06 19.99
C LEU A 13 -5.56 -0.90 20.21
N PRO A 14 -5.15 -0.01 21.17
CA PRO A 14 -5.97 1.03 21.83
C PRO A 14 -6.34 2.18 20.88
N ASP A 15 -7.49 2.79 21.07
CA ASP A 15 -8.02 3.84 20.18
C ASP A 15 -7.03 5.00 19.94
N ASN A 16 -6.28 5.41 20.96
CA ASN A 16 -5.38 6.56 20.87
C ASN A 16 -4.01 6.24 20.22
N ALA A 17 -3.59 4.98 20.22
CA ALA A 17 -2.32 4.54 19.66
C ALA A 17 -2.41 3.05 19.28
N PRO A 18 -2.96 2.72 18.11
CA PRO A 18 -3.13 1.34 17.69
C PRO A 18 -1.82 0.55 17.76
N ALA A 19 -1.81 -0.52 18.55
CA ALA A 19 -0.67 -1.39 18.67
C ALA A 19 -0.60 -2.38 17.51
N HIS A 20 0.59 -2.55 16.92
CA HIS A 20 0.81 -3.45 15.81
C HIS A 20 1.94 -4.43 16.12
N LEU A 21 1.72 -5.70 15.83
CA LEU A 21 2.75 -6.70 15.78
C LEU A 21 3.21 -6.89 14.33
N LEU A 22 4.47 -6.56 14.03
CA LEU A 22 5.05 -6.78 12.71
C LEU A 22 5.44 -8.25 12.56
N LEU A 23 5.08 -8.82 11.42
CA LEU A 23 5.38 -10.21 11.05
C LEU A 23 6.61 -10.24 10.12
N GLU A 24 7.77 -9.90 10.65
CA GLU A 24 9.04 -10.01 9.90
C GLU A 24 9.54 -11.46 9.89
N GLU A 25 10.52 -11.74 9.02
CA GLU A 25 11.15 -13.07 9.01
C GLU A 25 11.83 -13.35 10.34
N GLY A 26 11.55 -14.54 10.90
CA GLY A 26 12.10 -14.96 12.19
C GLY A 26 11.33 -14.49 13.43
N VAL A 27 10.31 -13.65 13.30
CA VAL A 27 9.45 -13.27 14.43
C VAL A 27 8.41 -14.35 14.68
N SER A 28 8.62 -15.11 15.78
CA SER A 28 7.71 -16.16 16.22
C SER A 28 6.84 -15.77 17.42
N GLN A 29 7.12 -14.64 18.08
CA GLN A 29 6.39 -14.19 19.27
C GLN A 29 6.31 -12.66 19.32
N GLY A 30 5.25 -12.15 19.94
CA GLY A 30 5.06 -10.72 20.17
C GLY A 30 4.01 -10.46 21.23
N VAL A 31 3.92 -9.21 21.65
CA VAL A 31 2.96 -8.77 22.66
C VAL A 31 2.07 -7.71 22.06
N LEU A 32 0.77 -7.89 22.22
CA LEU A 32 -0.26 -6.88 21.98
C LEU A 32 -0.94 -6.54 23.33
N PRO A 33 -1.63 -5.41 23.46
CA PRO A 33 -2.23 -5.00 24.71
C PRO A 33 -3.12 -6.09 25.32
N GLY A 34 -2.69 -6.66 26.44
CA GLY A 34 -3.39 -7.74 27.14
C GLY A 34 -3.19 -9.15 26.59
N TRP A 35 -2.43 -9.33 25.51
CA TRP A 35 -2.26 -10.61 24.82
C TRP A 35 -0.83 -10.89 24.41
N ASN A 36 -0.36 -12.11 24.68
CA ASN A 36 0.88 -12.68 24.16
C ASN A 36 0.53 -13.48 22.89
N ILE A 37 1.17 -13.15 21.78
CA ILE A 37 0.92 -13.77 20.47
C ILE A 37 2.12 -14.63 20.09
N GLU A 38 1.87 -15.91 19.85
CA GLU A 38 2.83 -16.87 19.29
C GLU A 38 2.44 -17.15 17.83
N VAL A 39 3.35 -16.88 16.89
CA VAL A 39 3.16 -17.18 15.47
C VAL A 39 3.67 -18.60 15.20
N ARG A 40 2.78 -19.50 14.85
CA ARG A 40 3.08 -20.92 14.60
C ARG A 40 3.40 -21.22 13.17
N ASN A 41 2.67 -20.60 12.25
CA ASN A 41 2.87 -20.77 10.82
C ASN A 41 2.49 -19.48 10.09
N LYS A 42 3.21 -19.16 9.02
CA LYS A 42 2.96 -18.03 8.13
C LYS A 42 3.03 -18.50 6.70
N ILE A 43 1.98 -18.23 5.93
CA ILE A 43 1.88 -18.55 4.51
C ILE A 43 1.62 -17.23 3.77
N ASP A 44 2.57 -16.82 2.94
CA ASP A 44 2.48 -15.56 2.21
C ASP A 44 1.55 -15.62 1.00
N MET A 45 1.39 -16.80 0.43
CA MET A 45 0.48 -17.09 -0.68
C MET A 45 -0.40 -18.28 -0.31
N ALA A 46 -1.54 -18.01 0.31
CA ALA A 46 -2.44 -18.99 0.87
C ALA A 46 -3.83 -18.95 0.24
N ALA A 47 -4.51 -20.07 0.29
CA ALA A 47 -5.95 -20.20 0.03
C ALA A 47 -6.66 -20.78 1.25
N SER A 48 -7.85 -20.30 1.54
CA SER A 48 -8.70 -20.89 2.57
C SER A 48 -9.27 -22.24 2.07
N VAL A 49 -9.25 -23.24 2.93
CA VAL A 49 -9.87 -24.55 2.64
C VAL A 49 -11.34 -24.48 2.99
N SER A 50 -12.18 -24.93 2.05
CA SER A 50 -13.65 -25.05 2.25
C SER A 50 -14.03 -26.48 2.59
N GLY A 51 -15.09 -26.68 3.35
CA GLY A 51 -15.60 -27.99 3.74
C GLY A 51 -15.37 -28.32 5.23
N GLU A 52 -15.06 -29.58 5.55
CA GLU A 52 -14.88 -30.02 6.94
C GLU A 52 -13.72 -29.33 7.66
N ASP A 53 -12.69 -28.92 6.91
CA ASP A 53 -11.52 -28.17 7.40
C ASP A 53 -11.67 -26.63 7.26
N THR A 54 -12.89 -26.11 7.30
CA THR A 54 -13.16 -24.68 7.18
C THR A 54 -12.35 -23.88 8.20
N GLY A 55 -11.66 -22.85 7.73
CA GLY A 55 -10.81 -21.99 8.57
C GLY A 55 -9.34 -22.38 8.60
N ARG A 56 -8.92 -23.40 7.86
CA ARG A 56 -7.51 -23.70 7.59
C ARG A 56 -7.04 -23.02 6.31
N TYR A 57 -5.75 -22.81 6.22
CA TYR A 57 -5.08 -22.27 5.03
C TYR A 57 -4.00 -23.22 4.55
N VAL A 58 -3.87 -23.32 3.24
CA VAL A 58 -2.84 -24.10 2.55
C VAL A 58 -2.06 -23.18 1.62
N GLU A 59 -0.84 -23.56 1.32
CA GLU A 59 -0.03 -22.85 0.33
C GLU A 59 -0.68 -22.97 -1.05
N TRP A 60 -0.87 -21.82 -1.70
CA TRP A 60 -1.49 -21.73 -3.02
C TRP A 60 -0.87 -20.56 -3.80
N PRO A 61 0.26 -20.79 -4.49
CA PRO A 61 0.99 -19.75 -5.21
C PRO A 61 0.32 -19.38 -6.54
N SER A 62 -0.85 -18.75 -6.47
CA SER A 62 -1.64 -18.35 -7.64
C SER A 62 -2.26 -16.97 -7.46
N MET A 63 -2.79 -16.42 -8.56
CA MET A 63 -3.50 -15.13 -8.55
C MET A 63 -4.66 -15.16 -7.55
N GLY A 64 -4.76 -14.12 -6.73
CA GLY A 64 -5.78 -14.03 -5.69
C GLY A 64 -5.42 -14.68 -4.36
N ALA A 65 -4.25 -15.32 -4.24
CA ALA A 65 -3.77 -15.81 -2.96
C ALA A 65 -3.73 -14.71 -1.90
N THR A 66 -4.09 -15.07 -0.68
CA THR A 66 -4.03 -14.17 0.49
C THR A 66 -2.81 -14.46 1.35
N CYS A 67 -2.52 -13.59 2.31
CA CYS A 67 -1.58 -13.91 3.38
C CYS A 67 -2.35 -14.45 4.58
N ALA A 68 -1.92 -15.59 5.11
CA ALA A 68 -2.52 -16.19 6.29
C ALA A 68 -1.46 -16.54 7.33
N VAL A 69 -1.81 -16.39 8.60
CA VAL A 69 -0.93 -16.70 9.73
C VAL A 69 -1.70 -17.51 10.76
N HIS A 70 -1.13 -18.63 11.17
CA HIS A 70 -1.64 -19.41 12.28
C HIS A 70 -1.02 -18.92 13.57
N VAL A 71 -1.85 -18.49 14.49
CA VAL A 71 -1.42 -17.88 15.74
C VAL A 71 -2.06 -18.56 16.95
N ARG A 72 -1.31 -18.56 18.05
CA ARG A 72 -1.83 -18.81 19.38
C ARG A 72 -1.73 -17.53 20.17
N ALA A 73 -2.87 -17.06 20.68
CA ALA A 73 -2.95 -15.89 21.54
C ALA A 73 -3.28 -16.36 22.98
N THR A 74 -2.51 -15.87 23.95
CA THR A 74 -2.71 -16.15 25.36
C THR A 74 -2.89 -14.83 26.10
N SER A 75 -3.94 -14.70 26.92
CA SER A 75 -4.14 -13.49 27.71
C SER A 75 -3.01 -13.28 28.72
N ALA A 76 -2.76 -12.03 29.10
CA ALA A 76 -1.66 -11.68 30.01
C ALA A 76 -1.79 -12.36 31.40
N ASP A 77 -3.03 -12.70 31.82
CA ASP A 77 -3.30 -13.44 33.05
C ASP A 77 -3.24 -14.98 32.87
N GLY A 78 -3.00 -15.44 31.64
CA GLY A 78 -2.89 -16.86 31.31
C GLY A 78 -4.21 -17.66 31.32
N LYS A 79 -5.35 -17.02 31.58
CA LYS A 79 -6.63 -17.71 31.74
C LYS A 79 -7.36 -17.99 30.44
N GLN A 80 -7.12 -17.17 29.43
CA GLN A 80 -7.76 -17.30 28.13
C GLN A 80 -6.73 -17.64 27.07
N MET A 81 -7.11 -18.52 26.15
CA MET A 81 -6.26 -18.93 25.03
C MET A 81 -7.14 -19.09 23.78
N ALA A 82 -6.70 -18.50 22.68
CA ALA A 82 -7.29 -18.68 21.36
C ALA A 82 -6.21 -19.20 20.40
N ASP A 83 -6.56 -20.15 19.56
CA ASP A 83 -5.67 -20.77 18.56
C ASP A 83 -6.40 -20.78 17.23
N GLY A 84 -5.80 -20.26 16.17
CA GLY A 84 -6.45 -20.21 14.87
C GLY A 84 -5.71 -19.41 13.81
N TRP A 85 -6.34 -19.34 12.65
CA TRP A 85 -5.82 -18.61 11.50
C TRP A 85 -6.36 -17.19 11.43
N VAL A 86 -5.51 -16.28 11.00
CA VAL A 86 -5.83 -14.88 10.71
C VAL A 86 -5.36 -14.56 9.30
N SER A 87 -6.20 -13.93 8.50
CA SER A 87 -5.91 -13.58 7.11
C SER A 87 -6.43 -12.20 6.76
N CYS A 88 -5.67 -11.46 5.95
CA CYS A 88 -6.11 -10.18 5.40
C CYS A 88 -7.16 -10.31 4.29
N GLY A 89 -7.40 -11.53 3.78
CA GLY A 89 -8.26 -11.73 2.64
C GLY A 89 -7.63 -11.30 1.30
N SER A 90 -8.40 -11.42 0.25
CA SER A 90 -8.08 -10.97 -1.11
C SER A 90 -9.40 -10.80 -1.89
N PHE A 91 -9.32 -10.45 -3.19
CA PHE A 91 -10.53 -10.41 -4.02
C PHE A 91 -11.21 -11.77 -4.24
N LEU A 92 -10.52 -12.91 -3.97
CA LEU A 92 -11.08 -14.26 -4.03
C LEU A 92 -11.48 -14.82 -2.67
N PHE A 93 -10.77 -14.45 -1.61
CA PHE A 93 -10.97 -15.02 -0.29
C PHE A 93 -11.36 -13.93 0.71
N PRO A 94 -12.38 -14.16 1.55
CA PRO A 94 -12.74 -13.22 2.60
C PRO A 94 -11.61 -13.09 3.62
N TYR A 95 -11.55 -11.96 4.30
CA TYR A 95 -10.66 -11.81 5.44
C TYR A 95 -11.11 -12.73 6.60
N GLN A 96 -10.15 -13.17 7.42
CA GLN A 96 -10.45 -13.98 8.60
C GLN A 96 -9.83 -13.37 9.85
N ALA A 97 -10.67 -13.10 10.84
CA ALA A 97 -10.28 -12.66 12.16
C ALA A 97 -10.28 -13.84 13.14
N LEU A 98 -9.39 -13.79 14.14
CA LEU A 98 -9.43 -14.71 15.29
C LEU A 98 -10.05 -13.98 16.47
N ARG A 99 -11.22 -14.43 16.90
CA ARG A 99 -11.87 -13.90 18.09
C ARG A 99 -11.09 -14.36 19.33
N LEU A 100 -10.64 -13.41 20.15
CA LEU A 100 -9.87 -13.69 21.35
C LEU A 100 -10.79 -13.81 22.57
N ASP A 101 -11.72 -12.88 22.71
CA ASP A 101 -12.73 -12.85 23.79
C ASP A 101 -14.04 -12.19 23.32
N SER A 102 -14.89 -11.78 24.25
CA SER A 102 -16.13 -11.07 23.96
C SER A 102 -15.91 -9.64 23.47
N VAL A 103 -14.76 -9.04 23.78
CA VAL A 103 -14.45 -7.62 23.55
C VAL A 103 -13.57 -7.42 22.33
N CYS A 104 -12.56 -8.28 22.11
CA CYS A 104 -11.59 -8.06 21.07
C CYS A 104 -11.33 -9.27 20.16
N SER A 105 -10.91 -8.95 18.94
CA SER A 105 -10.45 -9.92 17.94
C SER A 105 -9.08 -9.52 17.39
N LEU A 106 -8.30 -10.52 17.03
CA LEU A 106 -7.04 -10.37 16.32
C LEU A 106 -7.30 -10.37 14.82
N VAL A 107 -6.82 -9.35 14.14
CA VAL A 107 -6.98 -9.17 12.69
C VAL A 107 -5.67 -8.88 12.01
N MET A 108 -5.62 -9.19 10.72
CA MET A 108 -4.57 -8.79 9.81
C MET A 108 -5.14 -7.76 8.84
N PRO A 109 -4.79 -6.47 8.96
CA PRO A 109 -5.20 -5.46 7.99
C PRO A 109 -4.52 -5.72 6.64
N ASP A 110 -5.11 -5.18 5.59
CA ASP A 110 -4.54 -5.22 4.25
C ASP A 110 -3.10 -4.71 4.24
N ARG A 111 -2.31 -5.29 3.35
CA ARG A 111 -0.93 -4.85 3.16
C ARG A 111 -0.93 -3.51 2.44
N GLU A 112 -0.42 -2.49 3.09
CA GLU A 112 -0.16 -1.21 2.44
C GLU A 112 0.93 -1.38 1.38
N PRO A 113 0.63 -1.10 0.10
CA PRO A 113 1.62 -1.22 -0.94
C PRO A 113 2.71 -0.16 -0.74
N ARG A 114 3.97 -0.57 -0.76
CA ARG A 114 5.12 0.33 -0.63
C ARG A 114 5.48 1.00 -1.95
N ARG A 115 5.09 0.40 -3.06
CA ARG A 115 5.47 0.84 -4.40
C ARG A 115 4.39 0.44 -5.39
N PHE A 116 4.03 1.38 -6.24
CA PHE A 116 3.18 1.17 -7.40
C PHE A 116 4.06 1.30 -8.64
N SER A 117 4.19 0.24 -9.39
CA SER A 117 4.96 0.22 -10.63
C SER A 117 4.31 -0.71 -11.65
N SER A 118 4.37 -0.33 -12.91
CA SER A 118 3.90 -1.13 -14.04
C SER A 118 5.04 -1.32 -15.02
N GLU A 119 5.27 -2.55 -15.43
CA GLU A 119 6.17 -2.87 -16.53
C GLU A 119 5.38 -2.77 -17.83
N VAL A 120 5.82 -1.90 -18.73
CA VAL A 120 5.12 -1.61 -19.97
C VAL A 120 6.03 -1.73 -21.16
N THR A 121 5.49 -2.22 -22.26
CA THR A 121 6.13 -2.17 -23.57
C THR A 121 5.48 -1.06 -24.38
N ILE A 122 6.28 -0.06 -24.75
CA ILE A 122 5.86 1.11 -25.53
C ILE A 122 6.28 0.92 -26.96
N TYR A 123 5.33 0.98 -27.89
CA TYR A 123 5.58 1.00 -29.32
C TYR A 123 5.41 2.43 -29.82
N THR A 124 6.47 2.99 -30.45
CA THR A 124 6.43 4.33 -31.01
C THR A 124 6.02 4.31 -32.49
N GLU A 125 5.54 5.43 -33.00
CA GLU A 125 5.25 5.58 -34.44
C GLU A 125 6.49 5.38 -35.32
N THR A 126 7.69 5.64 -34.76
CA THR A 126 8.96 5.41 -35.43
C THR A 126 9.38 3.93 -35.49
N GLY A 127 8.54 3.01 -34.97
CA GLY A 127 8.79 1.56 -34.95
C GLY A 127 9.74 1.09 -33.86
N LYS A 128 10.09 1.92 -32.89
CA LYS A 128 10.89 1.51 -31.74
C LYS A 128 10.03 0.80 -30.71
N LYS A 129 10.57 -0.29 -30.18
CA LYS A 129 10.05 -1.00 -29.01
C LYS A 129 10.88 -0.65 -27.79
N LEU A 130 10.24 -0.12 -26.74
CA LEU A 130 10.91 0.27 -25.49
C LEU A 130 10.22 -0.44 -24.33
N GLU A 131 10.99 -1.15 -23.52
CA GLU A 131 10.51 -1.77 -22.28
C GLU A 131 10.91 -0.88 -21.10
N GLN A 132 9.95 -0.38 -20.35
CA GLN A 132 10.16 0.53 -19.23
C GLN A 132 9.26 0.20 -18.06
N THR A 133 9.78 0.44 -16.85
CA THR A 133 8.98 0.41 -15.63
C THR A 133 8.53 1.82 -15.29
N ILE A 134 7.22 2.03 -15.26
CA ILE A 134 6.61 3.30 -14.86
C ILE A 134 6.19 3.19 -13.41
N GLU A 135 6.62 4.14 -12.58
CA GLU A 135 6.25 4.26 -11.18
C GLU A 135 5.44 5.53 -10.96
N VAL A 136 4.63 5.52 -9.90
CA VAL A 136 3.99 6.74 -9.42
C VAL A 136 5.07 7.79 -9.13
N ASN A 137 4.90 9.00 -9.65
CA ASN A 137 5.86 10.13 -9.60
C ASN A 137 7.16 9.97 -10.42
N LYS A 138 7.32 8.86 -11.17
CA LYS A 138 8.46 8.67 -12.09
C LYS A 138 7.93 8.35 -13.50
N PRO A 139 7.53 9.37 -14.27
CA PRO A 139 7.00 9.17 -15.60
C PRO A 139 8.05 8.67 -16.58
N ALA A 140 7.66 7.80 -17.49
CA ALA A 140 8.45 7.48 -18.66
C ALA A 140 8.43 8.67 -19.64
N LYS A 141 9.56 8.91 -20.31
CA LYS A 141 9.69 9.95 -21.34
C LYS A 141 10.02 9.30 -22.66
N VAL A 142 9.14 9.44 -23.63
CA VAL A 142 9.30 8.84 -24.95
C VAL A 142 8.85 9.84 -26.02
N GLU A 143 9.76 10.19 -26.91
CA GLU A 143 9.50 11.05 -28.10
C GLU A 143 8.72 12.35 -27.79
N GLY A 144 9.04 13.01 -26.67
CA GLY A 144 8.38 14.26 -26.23
C GLY A 144 7.10 14.06 -25.41
N TRP A 145 6.67 12.82 -25.24
CA TRP A 145 5.58 12.47 -24.34
C TRP A 145 6.10 12.08 -22.96
N LYS A 146 5.30 12.39 -21.94
CA LYS A 146 5.47 11.91 -20.58
C LYS A 146 4.30 10.99 -20.26
N ILE A 147 4.60 9.77 -19.82
CA ILE A 147 3.61 8.75 -19.48
C ILE A 147 3.62 8.57 -17.98
N TYR A 148 2.52 8.94 -17.34
CA TYR A 148 2.31 8.83 -15.89
C TYR A 148 1.40 7.64 -15.60
N GLN A 149 1.69 6.91 -14.52
CA GLN A 149 0.73 5.96 -13.97
C GLN A 149 -0.30 6.73 -13.16
N LEU A 150 -1.56 6.69 -13.56
CA LEU A 150 -2.67 7.41 -12.94
C LEU A 150 -3.35 6.55 -11.88
N SER A 151 -3.74 5.33 -12.23
CA SER A 151 -4.44 4.42 -11.33
C SER A 151 -4.24 2.95 -11.73
N TYR A 152 -4.78 2.05 -10.95
CA TYR A 152 -4.83 0.60 -11.18
C TYR A 152 -6.17 0.05 -10.67
N ASP A 153 -6.47 -1.22 -10.92
CA ASP A 153 -7.67 -1.86 -10.37
C ASP A 153 -7.47 -2.13 -8.86
N GLU A 154 -7.99 -1.22 -8.04
CA GLU A 154 -7.90 -1.30 -6.57
C GLU A 154 -8.64 -2.52 -6.01
N GLY A 155 -9.69 -3.02 -6.69
CA GLY A 155 -10.45 -4.18 -6.26
C GLY A 155 -9.61 -5.46 -6.23
N LYS A 156 -8.65 -5.58 -7.14
CA LYS A 156 -7.68 -6.70 -7.18
C LYS A 156 -6.39 -6.40 -6.41
N GLY A 157 -6.15 -5.15 -6.02
CA GLY A 157 -4.98 -4.73 -5.27
C GLY A 157 -3.65 -5.14 -5.95
N ARG A 158 -2.81 -5.90 -5.25
CA ARG A 158 -1.51 -6.38 -5.79
C ARG A 158 -1.65 -7.35 -6.99
N TRP A 159 -2.85 -7.86 -7.24
CA TRP A 159 -3.15 -8.77 -8.35
C TRP A 159 -3.76 -8.05 -9.54
N SER A 160 -3.75 -6.71 -9.53
CA SER A 160 -4.24 -5.92 -10.65
C SER A 160 -3.45 -6.21 -11.92
N ASP A 161 -4.17 -6.54 -12.96
CA ASP A 161 -3.68 -6.72 -14.34
C ASP A 161 -4.00 -5.51 -15.23
N VAL A 162 -4.64 -4.49 -14.65
CA VAL A 162 -5.02 -3.26 -15.33
C VAL A 162 -4.32 -2.07 -14.69
N SER A 163 -3.66 -1.26 -15.52
CA SER A 163 -3.10 0.03 -15.13
C SER A 163 -3.60 1.10 -16.08
N VAL A 164 -3.96 2.25 -15.52
CA VAL A 164 -4.39 3.43 -16.29
C VAL A 164 -3.22 4.39 -16.38
N PHE A 165 -2.90 4.80 -17.61
CA PHE A 165 -1.81 5.74 -17.89
C PHE A 165 -2.36 7.02 -18.45
N GLU A 166 -1.76 8.13 -18.03
CA GLU A 166 -1.98 9.45 -18.60
C GLU A 166 -0.77 9.83 -19.47
N LEU A 167 -1.05 10.18 -20.73
CA LEU A 167 -0.05 10.64 -21.67
C LEU A 167 -0.14 12.17 -21.79
N VAL A 168 0.94 12.84 -21.42
CA VAL A 168 1.03 14.31 -21.45
C VAL A 168 2.11 14.74 -22.43
N SER A 169 1.75 15.57 -23.39
CA SER A 169 2.67 16.27 -24.28
C SER A 169 2.50 17.77 -24.09
N GLY A 170 3.59 18.44 -23.73
CA GLY A 170 3.58 19.88 -23.47
C GLY A 170 4.72 20.60 -24.19
N PRO A 171 4.69 20.74 -25.53
CA PRO A 171 5.76 21.38 -26.28
C PRO A 171 5.93 22.86 -25.95
N TRP A 172 4.89 23.51 -25.44
CA TRP A 172 4.87 24.92 -25.06
C TRP A 172 5.36 25.21 -23.63
N LEU A 173 5.58 24.21 -22.82
CA LEU A 173 6.03 24.37 -21.43
C LEU A 173 7.30 25.20 -21.28
N PRO A 174 8.36 25.05 -22.13
CA PRO A 174 9.54 25.91 -22.07
C PRO A 174 9.24 27.38 -22.29
N VAL A 175 8.28 27.72 -23.18
CA VAL A 175 7.87 29.10 -23.46
C VAL A 175 7.22 29.73 -22.21
N VAL A 176 6.41 28.98 -21.51
CA VAL A 176 5.81 29.43 -20.23
C VAL A 176 6.88 29.71 -19.18
N TYR A 177 7.87 28.84 -19.04
CA TYR A 177 8.98 29.09 -18.10
C TYR A 177 9.79 30.33 -18.46
N VAL A 178 10.07 30.56 -19.75
CA VAL A 178 10.73 31.80 -20.20
C VAL A 178 9.90 33.01 -19.82
N GLY A 179 8.59 32.99 -20.03
CA GLY A 179 7.66 34.06 -19.61
C GLY A 179 7.70 34.35 -18.12
N ILE A 180 7.69 33.30 -17.28
CA ILE A 180 7.78 33.43 -15.82
C ILE A 180 9.11 34.09 -15.41
N VAL A 181 10.24 33.64 -15.99
CA VAL A 181 11.57 34.20 -15.71
C VAL A 181 11.63 35.67 -16.10
N MET A 182 11.11 36.04 -17.28
CA MET A 182 11.03 37.44 -17.72
C MET A 182 10.19 38.31 -16.75
N MET A 183 9.07 37.80 -16.30
CA MET A 183 8.22 38.51 -15.34
C MET A 183 8.93 38.72 -14.00
N MET A 184 9.65 37.70 -13.50
CA MET A 184 10.45 37.83 -12.27
C MET A 184 11.58 38.90 -12.43
N LEU A 185 12.29 38.87 -13.55
CA LEU A 185 13.31 39.88 -13.85
C LEU A 185 12.75 41.28 -13.94
N GLY A 186 11.58 41.45 -14.57
CA GLY A 186 10.88 42.74 -14.64
C GLY A 186 10.50 43.25 -13.25
N ALA A 187 10.00 42.39 -12.37
CA ALA A 187 9.70 42.76 -11.00
C ALA A 187 10.95 43.23 -10.23
N VAL A 188 12.05 42.46 -10.35
CA VAL A 188 13.34 42.86 -9.72
C VAL A 188 13.83 44.22 -10.24
N CYS A 189 13.78 44.47 -11.55
CA CYS A 189 14.15 45.74 -12.15
C CYS A 189 13.31 46.88 -11.61
N MET A 190 11.99 46.70 -11.46
CA MET A 190 11.08 47.68 -10.87
C MET A 190 11.48 48.05 -9.44
N PHE A 191 11.75 47.02 -8.60
CA PHE A 191 12.18 47.30 -7.21
C PHE A 191 13.50 48.04 -7.13
N VAL A 192 14.50 47.67 -7.93
CA VAL A 192 15.81 48.34 -7.97
C VAL A 192 15.69 49.78 -8.44
N THR A 193 14.85 50.01 -9.46
CA THR A 193 14.65 51.38 -10.00
C THR A 193 13.86 52.27 -9.01
N ALA A 194 12.83 51.70 -8.35
CA ALA A 194 12.08 52.43 -7.32
C ALA A 194 12.95 52.80 -6.13
N GLN A 195 13.86 51.94 -5.71
CA GLN A 195 14.78 52.20 -4.61
C GLN A 195 15.82 53.30 -4.95
N LYS A 196 16.21 53.41 -6.22
CA LYS A 196 17.13 54.46 -6.69
C LYS A 196 16.48 55.84 -6.72
N ASN A 197 15.19 55.91 -7.09
CA ASN A 197 14.45 57.20 -7.10
C ASN A 197 14.11 57.72 -5.72
N ASN A 198 14.09 56.90 -4.67
CA ASN A 198 13.86 57.36 -3.29
C ASN A 198 15.13 57.91 -2.60
N LYS A 199 16.28 57.94 -3.27
CA LYS A 199 17.56 58.44 -2.74
C LYS A 199 17.98 59.80 -3.30
N CYS A 200 17.11 60.49 -4.04
CA CYS A 200 17.31 61.89 -4.49
C CYS A 200 16.50 62.84 -3.65
#